data_295efae36ec301aedf84ca213246542e
#
_entry.id   295efae36ec301aedf84ca213246542e
#
_cell.length_a   1.000
_cell.length_b   1.000
_cell.length_c   1.000
_cell.angle_alpha   90.00
_cell.angle_beta   90.00
_cell.angle_gamma   90.00
#
_symmetry.space_group_name_H-M   'P 1'
#
loop_
_entity.id
_entity.type
_entity.pdbx_description
1 polymer ?
#
loop_
_entity_poly.entity_id
_entity_poly.type
_entity_poly.pdbx_seq_one_letter_code
_entity_poly.pdbx_strand_id
1 'polypeptide(L)'
;MNFKKCLGANSMKRIILIFLVAVGLVPVLVQQASAQANKLPSWNDGAVRVSLVESAAEVTNRTYENKEEAMQATDDKLIAIDVLLEPDQTIIGKARAVNARLRENNPAGYELDATHAPHITLLQRFVRARDVDAVTAAVSKVLAVERPTELQLKAVSLEYVIWQGVAVTVFAVERTHELMRLHQKVIDTLAPFSVNGGTAAAFVGTEINAETIGWVEAFVSKSSGEHYLPHVTLGVATENFVKGLKAEPFGAFTFKPDGVAIYQLGNFGTAAKMLWQNQANDPLPSWNDGKAKQSIVDFVARVTKLGSPDFVPVVERIATFDNDGTLWAEQPAPFQALFMLDRVKALAPQHPEWKDKEPFASLLKGDIKGALAGAERALLEIAMATHAGMTTEEFERIVKDWISTAKHPTTRWLYTDMLYQPMLEVLAYLRANGFKNFIVSGGGIEFMRPWAERVYGIPPEQVVGSSIKTKFEARDGKPVLVRLPELNFIDDKEGKPVGINQHIGRRPIAAFGNSDGDLQMLQWTAAGAGPRFGLIVHHTDAGREWAYDRTAPPGATGLVRALDEAKTRGWTVVSMKDDWKRVFSFE
;
A
#
# COMPACT_ATOMS: atom_id res chain seq x y z
N MET A 1 6.75 18.13 46.93
CA MET A 1 6.16 16.82 47.28
C MET A 1 6.99 15.75 46.56
N ASN A 2 7.68 14.89 47.33
CA ASN A 2 8.76 14.03 46.83
C ASN A 2 8.23 12.82 46.04
N PHE A 3 8.52 12.74 44.74
CA PHE A 3 8.19 11.64 43.83
C PHE A 3 9.05 10.36 43.98
N LYS A 4 9.84 10.25 45.05
CA LYS A 4 10.85 9.18 45.21
C LYS A 4 10.35 7.91 45.93
N LYS A 5 9.05 7.75 46.23
CA LYS A 5 8.61 6.63 47.11
C LYS A 5 7.67 5.58 46.48
N CYS A 6 7.39 5.59 45.17
CA CYS A 6 6.39 4.67 44.58
C CYS A 6 6.85 3.77 43.42
N LEU A 7 8.12 3.72 43.04
CA LEU A 7 8.59 2.77 42.05
C LEU A 7 9.75 1.94 42.59
N GLY A 8 9.53 0.65 42.73
CA GLY A 8 10.56 -0.29 43.16
C GLY A 8 11.73 -0.34 42.16
N ALA A 9 12.96 -0.59 42.66
CA ALA A 9 14.20 -0.59 41.88
C ALA A 9 14.17 -1.42 40.57
N ASN A 10 13.31 -2.44 40.49
CA ASN A 10 13.14 -3.29 39.30
C ASN A 10 12.35 -2.64 38.16
N SER A 11 11.44 -1.72 38.46
CA SER A 11 10.67 -1.00 37.41
C SER A 11 11.52 0.07 36.74
N MET A 12 12.40 0.72 37.48
CA MET A 12 13.32 1.73 36.92
C MET A 12 14.40 1.10 36.02
N LYS A 13 14.87 -0.12 36.35
CA LYS A 13 15.81 -0.89 35.51
C LYS A 13 15.20 -1.25 34.16
N ARG A 14 13.91 -1.57 34.09
CA ARG A 14 13.20 -1.87 32.84
C ARG A 14 12.98 -0.64 31.96
N ILE A 15 12.69 0.51 32.53
CA ILE A 15 12.46 1.76 31.79
C ILE A 15 13.76 2.28 31.15
N ILE A 16 14.88 2.23 31.84
CA ILE A 16 16.20 2.65 31.30
C ILE A 16 16.65 1.69 30.19
N LEU A 17 16.39 0.40 30.32
CA LEU A 17 16.75 -0.60 29.31
C LEU A 17 15.93 -0.46 28.01
N ILE A 18 14.65 -0.11 28.12
CA ILE A 18 13.77 0.15 26.96
C ILE A 18 14.22 1.39 26.19
N PHE A 19 14.71 2.43 26.87
CA PHE A 19 15.18 3.66 26.20
C PHE A 19 16.51 3.46 25.44
N LEU A 20 17.39 2.58 25.91
CA LEU A 20 18.69 2.29 25.27
C LEU A 20 18.57 1.36 24.05
N VAL A 21 17.56 0.49 24.02
CA VAL A 21 17.31 -0.45 22.91
C VAL A 21 16.63 0.25 21.72
N ALA A 22 15.89 1.33 21.96
CA ALA A 22 15.12 2.03 20.91
C ALA A 22 15.95 2.91 19.96
N VAL A 23 17.22 3.22 20.27
CA VAL A 23 17.95 4.29 19.53
C VAL A 23 19.01 3.77 18.54
N GLY A 24 19.25 2.46 18.39
CA GLY A 24 20.11 1.91 17.31
C GLY A 24 21.60 2.37 17.30
N LEU A 25 22.08 3.03 18.38
CA LEU A 25 23.41 3.66 18.46
C LEU A 25 24.38 2.95 19.43
N VAL A 26 24.19 1.63 19.61
CA VAL A 26 24.83 0.88 20.69
C VAL A 26 26.34 0.61 20.55
N PRO A 27 26.97 0.44 19.35
CA PRO A 27 28.41 0.11 19.31
C PRO A 27 29.34 1.26 19.72
N VAL A 28 28.97 2.51 19.39
CA VAL A 28 29.79 3.69 19.73
C VAL A 28 29.61 4.09 21.20
N LEU A 29 28.44 3.79 21.78
CA LEU A 29 28.12 4.11 23.16
C LEU A 29 28.72 3.16 24.19
N VAL A 30 29.01 1.89 23.86
CA VAL A 30 29.63 0.93 24.80
C VAL A 30 31.11 1.29 25.03
N GLN A 31 31.83 1.67 24.00
CA GLN A 31 33.22 2.18 24.15
C GLN A 31 33.27 3.56 24.83
N GLN A 32 32.29 4.42 24.61
CA GLN A 32 32.17 5.70 25.29
C GLN A 32 31.59 5.57 26.70
N ALA A 33 30.69 4.63 26.95
CA ALA A 33 30.12 4.37 28.28
C ALA A 33 31.17 3.79 29.25
N SER A 34 32.08 2.96 28.78
CA SER A 34 33.21 2.49 29.61
C SER A 34 34.20 3.61 29.94
N ALA A 35 34.38 4.57 29.05
CA ALA A 35 35.24 5.74 29.27
C ALA A 35 34.54 6.87 30.07
N GLN A 36 33.21 7.00 29.96
CA GLN A 36 32.43 7.99 30.70
C GLN A 36 31.86 7.48 32.04
N ALA A 37 31.84 6.17 32.28
CA ALA A 37 31.43 5.59 33.55
C ALA A 37 32.25 6.09 34.74
N ASN A 38 33.46 6.62 34.50
CA ASN A 38 34.30 7.27 35.51
C ASN A 38 33.93 8.72 35.83
N LYS A 39 32.91 9.30 35.16
CA LYS A 39 32.53 10.72 35.29
C LYS A 39 31.13 10.97 35.84
N LEU A 40 30.50 9.99 36.49
CA LEU A 40 29.20 10.20 37.13
C LEU A 40 29.39 10.42 38.64
N PRO A 41 29.44 11.66 39.16
CA PRO A 41 29.88 11.99 40.52
C PRO A 41 28.88 11.63 41.63
N SER A 42 27.68 11.16 41.30
CA SER A 42 26.59 10.99 42.29
C SER A 42 26.23 9.54 42.62
N TRP A 43 27.00 8.54 42.18
CA TRP A 43 26.75 7.14 42.46
C TRP A 43 27.90 6.51 43.28
N ASN A 44 27.66 6.39 44.57
CA ASN A 44 28.68 5.90 45.53
C ASN A 44 28.67 4.39 45.75
N ASP A 45 27.92 3.61 44.99
CA ASP A 45 27.77 2.16 45.26
C ASP A 45 28.44 1.34 44.13
N GLY A 46 29.72 0.97 44.36
CA GLY A 46 30.56 0.28 43.39
C GLY A 46 29.99 -1.06 42.88
N ALA A 47 29.31 -1.83 43.75
CA ALA A 47 28.74 -3.13 43.41
C ALA A 47 27.53 -3.02 42.45
N VAL A 48 26.69 -2.00 42.61
CA VAL A 48 25.54 -1.74 41.73
C VAL A 48 26.00 -1.25 40.34
N ARG A 49 27.09 -0.52 40.31
CA ARG A 49 27.69 0.03 39.08
C ARG A 49 28.31 -1.07 38.20
N VAL A 50 29.07 -2.00 38.81
CA VAL A 50 29.66 -3.15 38.11
C VAL A 50 28.55 -4.08 37.59
N SER A 51 27.56 -4.42 38.42
CA SER A 51 26.43 -5.25 38.02
C SER A 51 25.58 -4.64 36.90
N LEU A 52 25.43 -3.30 36.81
CA LEU A 52 24.71 -2.64 35.71
C LEU A 52 25.50 -2.64 34.40
N VAL A 53 26.81 -2.46 34.48
CA VAL A 53 27.70 -2.49 33.30
C VAL A 53 27.82 -3.92 32.76
N GLU A 54 27.97 -4.92 33.62
CA GLU A 54 28.00 -6.34 33.26
C GLU A 54 26.66 -6.80 32.67
N SER A 55 25.54 -6.43 33.31
CA SER A 55 24.21 -6.75 32.80
C SER A 55 23.91 -6.07 31.48
N ALA A 56 24.38 -4.83 31.25
CA ALA A 56 24.23 -4.13 30.00
C ALA A 56 25.09 -4.76 28.89
N ALA A 57 26.32 -5.17 29.19
CA ALA A 57 27.20 -5.86 28.27
C ALA A 57 26.66 -7.25 27.87
N GLU A 58 26.14 -8.02 28.83
CA GLU A 58 25.57 -9.34 28.59
C GLU A 58 24.28 -9.27 27.75
N VAL A 59 23.39 -8.31 28.04
CA VAL A 59 22.17 -8.06 27.23
C VAL A 59 22.55 -7.57 25.83
N THR A 60 23.58 -6.75 25.72
CA THR A 60 24.04 -6.25 24.42
C THR A 60 24.62 -7.40 23.58
N ASN A 61 25.49 -8.24 24.14
CA ASN A 61 26.06 -9.37 23.43
C ASN A 61 24.99 -10.38 23.00
N ARG A 62 24.07 -10.77 23.90
CA ARG A 62 22.94 -11.65 23.53
C ARG A 62 22.02 -11.02 22.47
N THR A 63 21.85 -9.71 22.48
CA THR A 63 21.03 -9.00 21.48
C THR A 63 21.77 -8.94 20.14
N TYR A 64 23.10 -8.85 20.14
CA TYR A 64 23.92 -8.91 18.92
C TYR A 64 23.96 -10.32 18.34
N GLU A 65 24.25 -11.34 19.15
CA GLU A 65 24.24 -12.74 18.71
C GLU A 65 22.85 -13.15 18.18
N ASN A 66 21.77 -12.82 18.89
CA ASN A 66 20.41 -13.06 18.39
C ASN A 66 20.06 -12.25 17.14
N LYS A 67 20.65 -11.08 16.94
CA LYS A 67 20.42 -10.26 15.76
C LYS A 67 21.25 -10.72 14.55
N GLU A 68 22.47 -11.17 14.77
CA GLU A 68 23.28 -11.83 13.73
C GLU A 68 22.71 -13.19 13.34
N GLU A 69 22.28 -14.02 14.28
CA GLU A 69 21.58 -15.28 13.99
C GLU A 69 20.22 -15.03 13.32
N ALA A 70 19.46 -14.03 13.75
CA ALA A 70 18.21 -13.65 13.09
C ALA A 70 18.44 -13.03 11.72
N MET A 71 19.48 -12.23 11.51
CA MET A 71 19.87 -11.72 10.19
C MET A 71 20.37 -12.83 9.28
N GLN A 72 21.24 -13.74 9.76
CA GLN A 72 21.67 -14.92 8.98
C GLN A 72 20.50 -15.85 8.66
N ALA A 73 19.59 -16.08 9.60
CA ALA A 73 18.39 -16.89 9.37
C ALA A 73 17.40 -16.23 8.40
N THR A 74 17.34 -14.89 8.34
CA THR A 74 16.55 -14.16 7.33
C THR A 74 17.24 -14.11 5.98
N ASP A 75 18.57 -13.99 5.95
CA ASP A 75 19.36 -13.90 4.72
C ASP A 75 19.40 -15.22 3.94
N ASP A 76 19.36 -16.38 4.62
CA ASP A 76 19.29 -17.69 3.99
C ASP A 76 17.87 -18.20 3.73
N LYS A 77 16.85 -17.44 4.12
CA LYS A 77 15.45 -17.76 3.87
C LYS A 77 15.19 -17.89 2.37
N LEU A 78 14.62 -19.03 1.95
CA LEU A 78 14.17 -19.20 0.57
C LEU A 78 12.85 -18.48 0.34
N ILE A 79 12.71 -17.90 -0.84
CA ILE A 79 11.44 -17.35 -1.36
C ILE A 79 11.16 -17.95 -2.73
N ALA A 80 9.90 -18.23 -3.00
CA ALA A 80 9.42 -18.67 -4.30
C ALA A 80 9.10 -17.43 -5.14
N ILE A 81 9.76 -17.27 -6.29
CA ILE A 81 9.55 -16.12 -7.17
C ILE A 81 8.96 -16.54 -8.52
N ASP A 82 8.22 -15.62 -9.13
CA ASP A 82 7.83 -15.64 -10.54
C ASP A 82 8.42 -14.42 -11.24
N VAL A 83 9.16 -14.64 -12.31
CA VAL A 83 9.53 -13.62 -13.29
C VAL A 83 8.49 -13.69 -14.39
N LEU A 84 7.74 -12.63 -14.59
CA LEU A 84 6.55 -12.64 -15.44
C LEU A 84 6.46 -11.41 -16.35
N LEU A 85 5.77 -11.57 -17.48
CA LEU A 85 5.33 -10.46 -18.32
C LEU A 85 4.01 -9.93 -17.80
N GLU A 86 3.92 -8.62 -17.64
CA GLU A 86 2.68 -7.91 -17.35
C GLU A 86 2.05 -7.51 -18.69
N PRO A 87 0.86 -8.02 -19.03
CA PRO A 87 0.21 -7.73 -20.30
C PRO A 87 -0.52 -6.38 -20.28
N ASP A 88 -0.75 -5.80 -21.48
CA ASP A 88 -1.48 -4.53 -21.64
C ASP A 88 -2.97 -4.64 -21.29
N GLN A 89 -3.65 -3.48 -21.26
CA GLN A 89 -5.07 -3.40 -20.94
C GLN A 89 -5.97 -4.12 -21.97
N THR A 90 -5.47 -4.41 -23.17
CA THR A 90 -6.22 -5.14 -24.20
C THR A 90 -6.58 -6.54 -23.73
N ILE A 91 -5.58 -7.30 -23.26
CA ILE A 91 -5.83 -8.66 -22.76
C ILE A 91 -6.39 -8.65 -21.34
N ILE A 92 -6.00 -7.71 -20.47
CA ILE A 92 -6.54 -7.58 -19.12
C ILE A 92 -8.05 -7.40 -19.13
N GLY A 93 -8.58 -6.51 -19.98
CA GLY A 93 -10.02 -6.30 -20.12
C GLY A 93 -10.77 -7.57 -20.57
N LYS A 94 -10.20 -8.29 -21.54
CA LYS A 94 -10.79 -9.58 -22.00
C LYS A 94 -10.67 -10.67 -20.93
N ALA A 95 -9.57 -10.73 -20.20
CA ALA A 95 -9.38 -11.68 -19.10
C ALA A 95 -10.40 -11.46 -17.99
N ARG A 96 -10.62 -10.22 -17.58
CA ARG A 96 -11.64 -9.85 -16.58
C ARG A 96 -13.07 -10.19 -17.03
N ALA A 97 -13.40 -9.96 -18.31
CA ALA A 97 -14.71 -10.31 -18.85
C ALA A 97 -14.98 -11.83 -18.80
N VAL A 98 -13.99 -12.65 -19.12
CA VAL A 98 -14.08 -14.12 -18.97
C VAL A 98 -14.11 -14.53 -17.50
N ASN A 99 -13.27 -13.92 -16.65
CA ASN A 99 -13.24 -14.20 -15.21
C ASN A 99 -14.61 -13.95 -14.55
N ALA A 100 -15.30 -12.87 -14.91
CA ALA A 100 -16.66 -12.60 -14.42
C ALA A 100 -17.61 -13.76 -14.72
N ARG A 101 -17.61 -14.28 -15.96
CA ARG A 101 -18.42 -15.45 -16.35
C ARG A 101 -18.03 -16.73 -15.59
N LEU A 102 -16.74 -16.96 -15.37
CA LEU A 102 -16.25 -18.09 -14.58
C LEU A 102 -16.74 -18.02 -13.13
N ARG A 103 -16.72 -16.82 -12.53
CA ARG A 103 -17.20 -16.58 -11.15
C ARG A 103 -18.73 -16.70 -11.02
N GLU A 104 -19.48 -16.33 -12.04
CA GLU A 104 -20.93 -16.61 -12.05
C GLU A 104 -21.23 -18.12 -11.94
N ASN A 105 -20.41 -18.97 -12.58
CA ASN A 105 -20.53 -20.44 -12.47
C ASN A 105 -19.93 -20.99 -11.17
N ASN A 106 -18.81 -20.43 -10.74
CA ASN A 106 -18.10 -20.82 -9.52
C ASN A 106 -17.81 -19.60 -8.63
N PRO A 107 -18.76 -19.17 -7.78
CA PRO A 107 -18.59 -18.00 -6.91
C PRO A 107 -17.43 -18.11 -5.90
N ALA A 108 -16.94 -19.33 -5.62
CA ALA A 108 -15.77 -19.57 -4.78
C ALA A 108 -14.44 -19.35 -5.54
N GLY A 109 -14.47 -19.13 -6.86
CA GLY A 109 -13.32 -18.78 -7.67
C GLY A 109 -12.79 -17.38 -7.34
N TYR A 110 -11.50 -17.17 -7.54
CA TYR A 110 -10.87 -15.88 -7.31
C TYR A 110 -11.20 -14.83 -8.37
N GLU A 111 -11.14 -13.57 -7.99
CA GLU A 111 -11.23 -12.42 -8.86
C GLU A 111 -9.84 -12.07 -9.42
N LEU A 112 -9.79 -11.57 -10.66
CA LEU A 112 -8.57 -10.98 -11.21
C LEU A 112 -8.39 -9.56 -10.66
N ASP A 113 -7.68 -9.46 -9.55
CA ASP A 113 -7.37 -8.24 -8.80
C ASP A 113 -5.85 -8.05 -8.62
N ALA A 114 -5.45 -7.20 -7.69
CA ALA A 114 -4.04 -6.94 -7.41
C ALA A 114 -3.29 -8.17 -6.80
N THR A 115 -4.02 -9.14 -6.21
CA THR A 115 -3.46 -10.36 -5.63
C THR A 115 -3.47 -11.54 -6.61
N HIS A 116 -4.23 -11.40 -7.70
CA HIS A 116 -4.37 -12.36 -8.79
C HIS A 116 -4.25 -11.64 -10.14
N ALA A 117 -3.17 -10.86 -10.30
CA ALA A 117 -2.96 -10.08 -11.50
C ALA A 117 -2.75 -10.98 -12.74
N PRO A 118 -3.46 -10.72 -13.86
CA PRO A 118 -3.22 -11.43 -15.11
C PRO A 118 -1.76 -11.25 -15.56
N HIS A 119 -1.08 -12.35 -15.88
CA HIS A 119 0.34 -12.33 -16.28
C HIS A 119 0.71 -13.51 -17.15
N ILE A 120 1.90 -13.48 -17.76
CA ILE A 120 2.51 -14.60 -18.45
C ILE A 120 3.80 -14.95 -17.70
N THR A 121 3.84 -16.09 -17.05
CA THR A 121 5.03 -16.58 -16.36
C THR A 121 6.18 -16.82 -17.35
N LEU A 122 7.36 -16.24 -17.08
CA LEU A 122 8.60 -16.56 -17.77
C LEU A 122 9.42 -17.60 -16.98
N LEU A 123 9.44 -17.53 -15.65
CA LEU A 123 10.22 -18.46 -14.83
C LEU A 123 9.69 -18.46 -13.39
N GLN A 124 9.42 -19.65 -12.85
CA GLN A 124 9.23 -19.84 -11.40
C GLN A 124 10.40 -20.58 -10.78
N ARG A 125 10.89 -20.07 -9.63
CA ARG A 125 12.05 -20.62 -8.94
C ARG A 125 12.06 -20.28 -7.44
N PHE A 126 12.80 -21.09 -6.67
CA PHE A 126 13.26 -20.68 -5.34
C PHE A 126 14.60 -19.95 -5.45
N VAL A 127 14.69 -18.84 -4.75
CA VAL A 127 15.92 -18.05 -4.58
C VAL A 127 16.10 -17.70 -3.11
N ARG A 128 17.31 -17.31 -2.69
CA ARG A 128 17.50 -16.78 -1.34
C ARG A 128 16.98 -15.34 -1.26
N ALA A 129 16.39 -14.98 -0.15
CA ALA A 129 15.86 -13.62 0.05
C ALA A 129 16.95 -12.54 -0.12
N ARG A 130 18.17 -12.81 0.32
CA ARG A 130 19.33 -11.92 0.15
C ARG A 130 19.77 -11.70 -1.31
N ASP A 131 19.42 -12.61 -2.21
CA ASP A 131 19.85 -12.55 -3.61
C ASP A 131 18.85 -11.77 -4.49
N VAL A 132 17.72 -11.28 -3.93
CA VAL A 132 16.66 -10.61 -4.71
C VAL A 132 17.18 -9.41 -5.49
N ASP A 133 18.03 -8.58 -4.89
CA ASP A 133 18.61 -7.41 -5.58
C ASP A 133 19.53 -7.85 -6.75
N ALA A 134 20.30 -8.92 -6.57
CA ALA A 134 21.15 -9.47 -7.62
C ALA A 134 20.32 -10.12 -8.74
N VAL A 135 19.25 -10.85 -8.39
CA VAL A 135 18.26 -11.39 -9.33
C VAL A 135 17.63 -10.26 -10.15
N THR A 136 17.19 -9.21 -9.49
CA THR A 136 16.62 -8.01 -10.13
C THR A 136 17.59 -7.36 -11.11
N ALA A 137 18.84 -7.16 -10.69
CA ALA A 137 19.87 -6.59 -11.55
C ALA A 137 20.18 -7.49 -12.75
N ALA A 138 20.16 -8.81 -12.57
CA ALA A 138 20.38 -9.78 -13.63
C ALA A 138 19.22 -9.77 -14.65
N VAL A 139 17.96 -9.77 -14.19
CA VAL A 139 16.78 -9.64 -15.06
C VAL A 139 16.83 -8.32 -15.81
N SER A 140 17.12 -7.19 -15.15
CA SER A 140 17.21 -5.88 -15.81
C SER A 140 18.19 -5.86 -16.99
N LYS A 141 19.32 -6.56 -16.89
CA LYS A 141 20.28 -6.69 -18.00
C LYS A 141 19.72 -7.47 -19.19
N VAL A 142 18.94 -8.53 -18.94
CA VAL A 142 18.25 -9.28 -20.02
C VAL A 142 17.26 -8.36 -20.71
N LEU A 143 16.45 -7.61 -19.95
CA LEU A 143 15.40 -6.75 -20.48
C LEU A 143 15.94 -5.58 -21.33
N ALA A 144 17.11 -5.05 -20.98
CA ALA A 144 17.78 -4.01 -21.76
C ALA A 144 18.15 -4.49 -23.18
N VAL A 145 18.35 -5.79 -23.38
CA VAL A 145 18.70 -6.39 -24.67
C VAL A 145 17.46 -6.92 -25.40
N GLU A 146 16.61 -7.67 -24.69
CA GLU A 146 15.47 -8.39 -25.28
C GLU A 146 14.22 -7.52 -25.49
N ARG A 147 14.13 -6.36 -24.84
CA ARG A 147 13.05 -5.34 -25.01
C ARG A 147 11.65 -5.95 -25.07
N PRO A 148 11.21 -6.64 -24.03
CA PRO A 148 9.94 -7.40 -24.05
C PRO A 148 8.71 -6.55 -24.35
N THR A 149 8.72 -5.25 -24.04
CA THR A 149 7.61 -4.31 -24.34
C THR A 149 7.45 -3.98 -25.82
N GLU A 150 8.42 -4.31 -26.66
CA GLU A 150 8.33 -4.20 -28.11
C GLU A 150 7.70 -5.46 -28.75
N LEU A 151 7.53 -6.56 -27.97
CA LEU A 151 6.96 -7.81 -28.48
C LEU A 151 5.48 -7.62 -28.85
N GLN A 152 5.11 -8.23 -29.99
CA GLN A 152 3.71 -8.40 -30.36
C GLN A 152 3.31 -9.84 -30.04
N LEU A 153 2.50 -10.01 -28.99
CA LEU A 153 2.00 -11.30 -28.57
C LEU A 153 0.58 -11.52 -29.10
N LYS A 154 0.18 -12.79 -29.24
CA LYS A 154 -1.14 -13.15 -29.76
C LYS A 154 -1.77 -14.22 -28.89
N ALA A 155 -2.95 -13.93 -28.36
CA ALA A 155 -3.83 -14.92 -27.75
C ALA A 155 -4.53 -15.71 -28.87
N VAL A 156 -4.38 -17.02 -28.87
CA VAL A 156 -4.79 -17.89 -29.99
C VAL A 156 -5.99 -18.77 -29.69
N SER A 157 -6.21 -19.13 -28.43
CA SER A 157 -7.34 -19.93 -27.99
C SER A 157 -7.64 -19.77 -26.50
N LEU A 158 -8.83 -20.20 -26.10
CA LEU A 158 -9.18 -20.43 -24.70
C LEU A 158 -8.97 -21.92 -24.42
N GLU A 159 -8.14 -22.21 -23.41
CA GLU A 159 -7.79 -23.55 -22.99
C GLU A 159 -8.09 -23.77 -21.48
N TYR A 160 -8.04 -25.00 -21.03
CA TYR A 160 -8.15 -25.33 -19.61
C TYR A 160 -7.40 -26.60 -19.26
N VAL A 161 -7.02 -26.69 -17.99
CA VAL A 161 -6.52 -27.91 -17.37
C VAL A 161 -7.33 -28.24 -16.13
N ILE A 162 -7.54 -29.54 -15.85
CA ILE A 162 -8.20 -29.95 -14.62
C ILE A 162 -7.16 -30.01 -13.52
N TRP A 163 -7.41 -29.25 -12.45
CA TRP A 163 -6.62 -29.25 -11.24
C TRP A 163 -7.51 -29.27 -10.01
N GLN A 164 -7.33 -30.26 -9.16
CA GLN A 164 -8.12 -30.45 -7.91
C GLN A 164 -9.65 -30.40 -8.13
N GLY A 165 -10.10 -30.98 -9.24
CA GLY A 165 -11.54 -31.09 -9.54
C GLY A 165 -12.17 -29.82 -10.15
N VAL A 166 -11.42 -28.76 -10.40
CA VAL A 166 -11.87 -27.56 -11.11
C VAL A 166 -11.11 -27.38 -12.42
N ALA A 167 -11.73 -26.72 -13.39
CA ALA A 167 -11.11 -26.35 -14.65
C ALA A 167 -10.43 -24.99 -14.50
N VAL A 168 -9.09 -24.97 -14.46
CA VAL A 168 -8.28 -23.76 -14.53
C VAL A 168 -8.25 -23.30 -15.99
N THR A 169 -8.84 -22.14 -16.24
CA THR A 169 -9.07 -21.62 -17.59
C THR A 169 -8.02 -20.57 -17.93
N VAL A 170 -7.50 -20.61 -19.16
CA VAL A 170 -6.41 -19.74 -19.61
C VAL A 170 -6.64 -19.23 -21.03
N PHE A 171 -6.12 -18.06 -21.36
CA PHE A 171 -5.82 -17.71 -22.74
C PHE A 171 -4.44 -18.28 -23.12
N ALA A 172 -4.40 -19.17 -24.10
CA ALA A 172 -3.15 -19.63 -24.66
C ALA A 172 -2.53 -18.55 -25.56
N VAL A 173 -1.24 -18.35 -25.40
CA VAL A 173 -0.46 -17.37 -26.16
C VAL A 173 0.43 -18.09 -27.19
N GLU A 174 0.55 -17.50 -28.37
CA GLU A 174 1.39 -18.04 -29.45
C GLU A 174 2.87 -18.09 -29.02
N ARG A 175 3.54 -19.22 -29.32
CA ARG A 175 4.95 -19.42 -29.02
C ARG A 175 5.81 -18.79 -30.11
N THR A 176 6.00 -17.46 -30.06
CA THR A 176 6.90 -16.79 -30.99
C THR A 176 8.37 -17.06 -30.66
N HIS A 177 9.24 -16.95 -31.66
CA HIS A 177 10.68 -17.16 -31.45
C HIS A 177 11.24 -16.16 -30.42
N GLU A 178 10.79 -14.93 -30.43
CA GLU A 178 11.20 -13.86 -29.50
C GLU A 178 10.79 -14.17 -28.06
N LEU A 179 9.54 -14.62 -27.86
CA LEU A 179 9.05 -15.01 -26.53
C LEU A 179 9.80 -16.22 -25.98
N MET A 180 10.05 -17.21 -26.83
CA MET A 180 10.84 -18.41 -26.45
C MET A 180 12.29 -18.04 -26.11
N ARG A 181 12.90 -17.13 -26.86
CA ARG A 181 14.25 -16.64 -26.59
C ARG A 181 14.33 -15.87 -25.28
N LEU A 182 13.35 -14.98 -25.02
CA LEU A 182 13.25 -14.25 -23.75
C LEU A 182 13.13 -15.22 -22.57
N HIS A 183 12.21 -16.18 -22.66
CA HIS A 183 12.01 -17.23 -21.65
C HIS A 183 13.31 -17.97 -21.34
N GLN A 184 14.04 -18.45 -22.35
CA GLN A 184 15.29 -19.16 -22.16
C GLN A 184 16.38 -18.26 -21.57
N LYS A 185 16.49 -17.01 -22.01
CA LYS A 185 17.44 -16.03 -21.46
C LYS A 185 17.23 -15.77 -19.98
N VAL A 186 15.96 -15.66 -19.55
CA VAL A 186 15.62 -15.49 -18.12
C VAL A 186 16.05 -16.73 -17.33
N ILE A 187 15.78 -17.94 -17.83
CA ILE A 187 16.19 -19.19 -17.19
C ILE A 187 17.71 -19.25 -17.02
N ASP A 188 18.45 -19.04 -18.11
CA ASP A 188 19.93 -19.14 -18.13
C ASP A 188 20.55 -18.10 -17.16
N THR A 189 20.00 -16.88 -17.16
CA THR A 189 20.51 -15.78 -16.35
C THR A 189 20.27 -16.00 -14.86
N LEU A 190 19.14 -16.62 -14.50
CA LEU A 190 18.79 -16.86 -13.09
C LEU A 190 19.23 -18.24 -12.57
N ALA A 191 19.79 -19.11 -13.42
CA ALA A 191 20.31 -20.41 -13.00
C ALA A 191 21.29 -20.34 -11.81
N PRO A 192 22.23 -19.37 -11.74
CA PRO A 192 23.16 -19.25 -10.61
C PRO A 192 22.50 -18.90 -9.26
N PHE A 193 21.32 -18.27 -9.27
CA PHE A 193 20.57 -17.88 -8.08
C PHE A 193 19.54 -18.93 -7.66
N SER A 194 19.28 -19.93 -8.51
CA SER A 194 18.27 -20.96 -8.28
C SER A 194 18.69 -21.91 -7.17
N VAL A 195 17.79 -22.17 -6.23
CA VAL A 195 17.99 -23.09 -5.11
C VAL A 195 16.86 -24.11 -5.12
N ASN A 196 17.15 -25.35 -4.74
CA ASN A 196 16.16 -26.41 -4.58
C ASN A 196 15.77 -26.57 -3.10
N GLY A 197 14.69 -27.33 -2.84
CA GLY A 197 14.25 -27.66 -1.48
C GLY A 197 13.45 -26.57 -0.79
N GLY A 198 12.73 -25.76 -1.55
CA GLY A 198 11.79 -24.79 -1.00
C GLY A 198 10.63 -25.45 -0.24
N THR A 199 10.10 -24.74 0.74
CA THR A 199 8.97 -25.18 1.57
C THR A 199 7.82 -24.17 1.50
N ALA A 200 6.71 -24.46 2.17
CA ALA A 200 5.57 -23.52 2.28
C ALA A 200 6.00 -22.13 2.81
N ALA A 201 7.04 -22.05 3.65
CA ALA A 201 7.56 -20.80 4.19
C ALA A 201 8.19 -19.86 3.13
N ALA A 202 8.44 -20.36 1.92
CA ALA A 202 8.96 -19.56 0.80
C ALA A 202 7.88 -18.71 0.10
N PHE A 203 6.61 -18.99 0.35
CA PHE A 203 5.46 -18.37 -0.31
C PHE A 203 4.81 -17.31 0.58
N VAL A 204 3.94 -16.50 -0.02
CA VAL A 204 3.04 -15.60 0.69
C VAL A 204 1.77 -16.36 1.07
N GLY A 205 1.35 -16.25 2.33
CA GLY A 205 0.15 -16.93 2.86
C GLY A 205 0.50 -18.14 3.74
N THR A 206 -0.52 -18.71 4.37
CA THR A 206 -0.37 -19.78 5.37
C THR A 206 -0.76 -21.17 4.87
N GLU A 207 -1.56 -21.25 3.81
CA GLU A 207 -2.10 -22.52 3.27
C GLU A 207 -1.51 -22.84 1.90
N ILE A 208 -0.22 -23.18 1.88
CA ILE A 208 0.47 -23.54 0.64
C ILE A 208 0.45 -25.05 0.47
N ASN A 209 -0.14 -25.53 -0.62
CA ASN A 209 -0.23 -26.96 -0.90
C ASN A 209 1.09 -27.52 -1.46
N ALA A 210 1.31 -28.82 -1.28
CA ALA A 210 2.52 -29.51 -1.73
C ALA A 210 2.71 -29.51 -3.25
N GLU A 211 1.60 -29.46 -4.01
CA GLU A 211 1.63 -29.44 -5.48
C GLU A 211 2.19 -28.11 -5.98
N THR A 212 1.84 -26.98 -5.36
CA THR A 212 2.41 -25.67 -5.67
C THR A 212 3.92 -25.64 -5.43
N ILE A 213 4.40 -26.21 -4.31
CA ILE A 213 5.82 -26.32 -4.00
C ILE A 213 6.54 -27.18 -5.05
N GLY A 214 5.99 -28.35 -5.36
CA GLY A 214 6.54 -29.27 -6.36
C GLY A 214 6.53 -28.69 -7.78
N TRP A 215 5.55 -27.83 -8.10
CA TRP A 215 5.48 -27.15 -9.38
C TRP A 215 6.66 -26.16 -9.55
N VAL A 216 6.90 -25.30 -8.56
CA VAL A 216 8.02 -24.34 -8.60
C VAL A 216 9.36 -25.06 -8.67
N GLU A 217 9.55 -26.14 -7.93
CA GLU A 217 10.75 -26.99 -7.96
C GLU A 217 11.00 -27.57 -9.34
N ALA A 218 9.96 -28.06 -10.00
CA ALA A 218 10.04 -28.75 -11.27
C ALA A 218 9.85 -27.82 -12.50
N PHE A 219 9.64 -26.52 -12.32
CA PHE A 219 9.23 -25.61 -13.40
C PHE A 219 10.13 -25.71 -14.63
N VAL A 220 11.46 -25.59 -14.46
CA VAL A 220 12.39 -25.62 -15.62
C VAL A 220 12.39 -26.98 -16.29
N SER A 221 12.31 -28.09 -15.56
CA SER A 221 12.32 -29.42 -16.15
C SER A 221 11.02 -29.81 -16.85
N LYS A 222 9.87 -29.25 -16.40
CA LYS A 222 8.54 -29.65 -16.90
C LYS A 222 7.82 -28.59 -17.72
N SER A 223 8.21 -27.33 -17.61
CA SER A 223 7.49 -26.20 -18.19
C SER A 223 8.40 -25.22 -18.94
N SER A 224 9.56 -25.69 -19.45
CA SER A 224 10.45 -24.89 -20.30
C SER A 224 10.73 -25.55 -21.64
N GLY A 225 11.41 -24.86 -22.54
CA GLY A 225 11.75 -25.33 -23.86
C GLY A 225 10.49 -25.75 -24.66
N GLU A 226 10.47 -26.98 -25.14
CA GLU A 226 9.32 -27.52 -25.90
C GLU A 226 8.06 -27.67 -25.08
N HIS A 227 8.17 -27.77 -23.76
CA HIS A 227 7.05 -27.88 -22.82
C HIS A 227 6.55 -26.53 -22.30
N TYR A 228 7.17 -25.42 -22.68
CA TYR A 228 6.70 -24.09 -22.28
C TYR A 228 5.41 -23.73 -23.00
N LEU A 229 4.35 -23.53 -22.23
CA LEU A 229 3.03 -23.12 -22.72
C LEU A 229 2.71 -21.73 -22.16
N PRO A 230 3.08 -20.64 -22.88
CA PRO A 230 2.77 -19.29 -22.43
C PRO A 230 1.26 -19.09 -22.40
N HIS A 231 0.75 -18.56 -21.29
CA HIS A 231 -0.68 -18.35 -21.11
C HIS A 231 -0.97 -17.24 -20.09
N VAL A 232 -2.17 -16.71 -20.14
CA VAL A 232 -2.73 -15.84 -19.11
C VAL A 232 -3.85 -16.60 -18.40
N THR A 233 -3.74 -16.81 -17.09
CA THR A 233 -4.75 -17.48 -16.30
C THR A 233 -5.94 -16.55 -16.06
N LEU A 234 -7.16 -17.08 -16.26
CA LEU A 234 -8.40 -16.32 -16.26
C LEU A 234 -9.26 -16.59 -15.01
N GLY A 235 -9.16 -17.77 -14.41
CA GLY A 235 -9.97 -18.19 -13.27
C GLY A 235 -10.30 -19.67 -13.30
N VAL A 236 -11.18 -20.08 -12.41
CA VAL A 236 -11.58 -21.47 -12.23
C VAL A 236 -13.11 -21.62 -12.27
N ALA A 237 -13.59 -22.68 -12.91
CA ALA A 237 -15.01 -23.03 -12.95
C ALA A 237 -15.21 -24.55 -13.09
N THR A 238 -16.44 -25.00 -13.20
CA THR A 238 -16.73 -26.42 -13.46
C THR A 238 -16.27 -26.80 -14.88
N GLU A 239 -15.79 -28.04 -15.04
CA GLU A 239 -15.31 -28.52 -16.34
C GLU A 239 -16.36 -28.39 -17.45
N ASN A 240 -17.62 -28.75 -17.13
CA ASN A 240 -18.72 -28.67 -18.11
C ASN A 240 -18.97 -27.22 -18.58
N PHE A 241 -18.90 -26.27 -17.69
CA PHE A 241 -19.04 -24.85 -18.05
C PHE A 241 -17.92 -24.39 -18.96
N VAL A 242 -16.66 -24.72 -18.61
CA VAL A 242 -15.50 -24.32 -19.40
C VAL A 242 -15.46 -25.02 -20.77
N LYS A 243 -15.92 -26.26 -20.88
CA LYS A 243 -16.12 -26.93 -22.19
C LYS A 243 -17.09 -26.15 -23.08
N GLY A 244 -18.20 -25.67 -22.51
CA GLY A 244 -19.14 -24.80 -23.23
C GLY A 244 -18.49 -23.49 -23.67
N LEU A 245 -17.75 -22.85 -22.78
CA LEU A 245 -17.03 -21.60 -23.06
C LEU A 245 -15.97 -21.78 -24.15
N LYS A 246 -15.22 -22.89 -24.12
CA LYS A 246 -14.21 -23.23 -25.15
C LYS A 246 -14.83 -23.52 -26.51
N ALA A 247 -16.07 -23.99 -26.57
CA ALA A 247 -16.79 -24.22 -27.82
C ALA A 247 -17.30 -22.94 -28.49
N GLU A 248 -17.32 -21.83 -27.79
CA GLU A 248 -17.66 -20.52 -28.38
C GLU A 248 -16.57 -20.09 -29.39
N PRO A 249 -16.93 -19.35 -30.44
CA PRO A 249 -15.95 -18.84 -31.39
C PRO A 249 -14.90 -17.95 -30.67
N PHE A 250 -13.63 -18.32 -30.76
CA PHE A 250 -12.53 -17.53 -30.23
C PHE A 250 -11.93 -16.66 -31.32
N GLY A 251 -12.14 -15.35 -31.21
CA GLY A 251 -11.44 -14.38 -32.07
C GLY A 251 -10.03 -14.13 -31.55
N ALA A 252 -9.02 -14.73 -32.21
CA ALA A 252 -7.61 -14.47 -31.84
C ALA A 252 -7.31 -12.96 -31.91
N PHE A 253 -6.53 -12.46 -30.95
CA PHE A 253 -6.20 -11.03 -30.84
C PHE A 253 -4.75 -10.81 -30.42
N THR A 254 -4.18 -9.68 -30.82
CA THR A 254 -2.83 -9.27 -30.46
C THR A 254 -2.85 -8.33 -29.25
N PHE A 255 -1.77 -8.36 -28.48
CA PHE A 255 -1.53 -7.49 -27.32
C PHE A 255 -0.02 -7.33 -27.11
N LYS A 256 0.38 -6.47 -26.19
CA LYS A 256 1.79 -6.23 -25.85
C LYS A 256 2.02 -6.45 -24.36
N PRO A 257 3.23 -6.83 -23.95
CA PRO A 257 3.64 -6.66 -22.55
C PRO A 257 3.83 -5.18 -22.22
N ASP A 258 3.25 -4.73 -21.11
CA ASP A 258 3.50 -3.40 -20.54
C ASP A 258 4.81 -3.37 -19.75
N GLY A 259 5.26 -4.53 -19.25
CA GLY A 259 6.47 -4.64 -18.46
C GLY A 259 6.85 -6.08 -18.10
N VAL A 260 7.86 -6.18 -17.27
CA VAL A 260 8.27 -7.41 -16.60
C VAL A 260 8.32 -7.16 -15.11
N ALA A 261 7.82 -8.08 -14.32
CA ALA A 261 7.89 -7.98 -12.87
C ALA A 261 8.43 -9.27 -12.23
N ILE A 262 8.87 -9.16 -10.99
CA ILE A 262 9.22 -10.27 -10.12
C ILE A 262 8.28 -10.24 -8.94
N TYR A 263 7.55 -11.32 -8.75
CA TYR A 263 6.64 -11.51 -7.62
C TYR A 263 7.12 -12.63 -6.71
N GLN A 264 6.86 -12.49 -5.42
CA GLN A 264 6.83 -13.66 -4.54
C GLN A 264 5.50 -14.36 -4.73
N LEU A 265 5.57 -15.67 -4.91
CA LEU A 265 4.43 -16.52 -5.20
C LEU A 265 3.56 -16.75 -3.97
N GLY A 266 2.25 -16.83 -4.19
CA GLY A 266 1.26 -17.39 -3.28
C GLY A 266 0.90 -18.82 -3.62
N ASN A 267 -0.16 -19.35 -3.00
CA ASN A 267 -0.68 -20.68 -3.32
C ASN A 267 -1.14 -20.73 -4.79
N PHE A 268 -1.10 -21.91 -5.41
CA PHE A 268 -1.42 -22.16 -6.82
C PHE A 268 -0.56 -21.37 -7.82
N GLY A 269 0.62 -20.88 -7.41
CA GLY A 269 1.52 -20.12 -8.27
C GLY A 269 1.03 -18.70 -8.58
N THR A 270 0.17 -18.12 -7.74
CA THR A 270 -0.32 -16.75 -7.92
C THR A 270 0.76 -15.71 -7.68
N ALA A 271 0.75 -14.62 -8.44
CA ALA A 271 1.62 -13.46 -8.24
C ALA A 271 1.11 -12.64 -7.03
N ALA A 272 1.52 -13.03 -5.81
CA ALA A 272 0.89 -12.56 -4.58
C ALA A 272 1.52 -11.28 -4.02
N LYS A 273 2.85 -11.11 -4.11
CA LYS A 273 3.55 -9.94 -3.61
C LYS A 273 4.60 -9.48 -4.60
N MET A 274 4.43 -8.29 -5.13
CA MET A 274 5.43 -7.68 -6.01
C MET A 274 6.73 -7.42 -5.24
N LEU A 275 7.84 -7.90 -5.78
CA LEU A 275 9.19 -7.66 -5.28
C LEU A 275 9.90 -6.59 -6.11
N TRP A 276 9.66 -6.59 -7.41
CA TRP A 276 10.27 -5.67 -8.36
C TRP A 276 9.47 -5.62 -9.66
N GLN A 277 9.51 -4.49 -10.35
CA GLN A 277 8.90 -4.28 -11.65
C GLN A 277 9.84 -3.47 -12.54
N ASN A 278 10.10 -3.97 -13.75
CA ASN A 278 10.72 -3.16 -14.79
C ASN A 278 9.62 -2.43 -15.55
N GLN A 279 9.35 -1.20 -15.16
CA GLN A 279 8.54 -0.31 -15.98
C GLN A 279 9.40 0.13 -17.16
N ALA A 280 9.27 -0.56 -18.29
CA ALA A 280 9.84 -0.08 -19.53
C ALA A 280 9.02 1.14 -19.99
N ASN A 281 9.66 2.27 -19.97
CA ASN A 281 9.44 3.52 -20.69
C ASN A 281 8.54 4.60 -20.10
N ASP A 282 7.48 4.33 -19.32
CA ASP A 282 6.69 5.40 -18.73
C ASP A 282 6.24 5.03 -17.31
N PRO A 283 6.84 5.60 -16.25
CA PRO A 283 6.45 5.26 -14.88
C PRO A 283 5.05 5.80 -14.53
N LEU A 284 4.50 6.68 -15.35
CA LEU A 284 3.23 7.37 -15.11
C LEU A 284 2.35 7.35 -16.39
N PRO A 285 1.91 6.15 -16.84
CA PRO A 285 1.24 6.00 -18.15
C PRO A 285 -0.12 6.68 -18.23
N SER A 286 -0.82 6.88 -17.10
CA SER A 286 -2.08 7.62 -17.04
C SER A 286 -1.91 9.14 -17.00
N TRP A 287 -0.66 9.63 -17.06
CA TRP A 287 -0.34 11.05 -17.15
C TRP A 287 -0.10 11.47 -18.59
N ASN A 288 -0.57 12.65 -18.96
CA ASN A 288 -0.14 13.29 -20.19
C ASN A 288 1.33 13.72 -20.10
N ASP A 289 2.03 13.65 -21.23
CA ASP A 289 3.39 14.17 -21.28
C ASP A 289 3.36 15.69 -21.12
N GLY A 290 4.01 16.19 -20.09
CA GLY A 290 3.96 17.60 -19.73
C GLY A 290 4.80 17.92 -18.48
N LYS A 291 4.72 19.18 -18.06
CA LYS A 291 5.53 19.68 -16.92
C LYS A 291 5.21 18.98 -15.61
N ALA A 292 3.95 18.65 -15.37
CA ALA A 292 3.52 18.01 -14.14
C ALA A 292 4.14 16.61 -14.02
N LYS A 293 3.98 15.75 -15.04
CA LYS A 293 4.62 14.42 -15.09
C LYS A 293 6.13 14.51 -14.97
N GLN A 294 6.75 15.39 -15.77
CA GLN A 294 8.20 15.55 -15.80
C GLN A 294 8.76 15.98 -14.44
N SER A 295 8.07 16.89 -13.73
CA SER A 295 8.51 17.34 -12.41
C SER A 295 8.60 16.20 -11.38
N ILE A 296 7.67 15.23 -11.43
CA ILE A 296 7.69 14.04 -10.57
C ILE A 296 8.89 13.15 -10.94
N VAL A 297 9.04 12.86 -12.24
CA VAL A 297 10.11 11.97 -12.74
C VAL A 297 11.48 12.57 -12.44
N ASP A 298 11.67 13.86 -12.71
CA ASP A 298 12.93 14.58 -12.46
C ASP A 298 13.28 14.63 -10.96
N PHE A 299 12.28 14.90 -10.11
CA PHE A 299 12.51 14.90 -8.67
C PHE A 299 12.98 13.52 -8.19
N VAL A 300 12.27 12.46 -8.56
CA VAL A 300 12.64 11.09 -8.16
C VAL A 300 14.02 10.73 -8.70
N ALA A 301 14.31 10.99 -9.97
CA ALA A 301 15.61 10.72 -10.57
C ALA A 301 16.77 11.44 -9.84
N ARG A 302 16.58 12.72 -9.49
CA ARG A 302 17.62 13.50 -8.77
C ARG A 302 17.90 12.97 -7.37
N VAL A 303 16.86 12.64 -6.60
CA VAL A 303 17.00 12.22 -5.19
C VAL A 303 17.41 10.74 -5.05
N THR A 304 17.29 9.94 -6.12
CA THR A 304 17.63 8.51 -6.08
C THR A 304 18.97 8.18 -6.73
N LYS A 305 19.46 9.04 -7.62
CA LYS A 305 20.72 8.82 -8.34
C LYS A 305 21.93 8.98 -7.43
N LEU A 306 22.64 7.88 -7.19
CA LEU A 306 23.87 7.89 -6.40
C LEU A 306 24.91 8.86 -7.02
N GLY A 307 25.51 9.71 -6.18
CA GLY A 307 26.44 10.74 -6.62
C GLY A 307 25.78 12.04 -7.12
N SER A 308 24.45 12.12 -7.17
CA SER A 308 23.75 13.38 -7.37
C SER A 308 23.95 14.29 -6.16
N PRO A 309 24.09 15.62 -6.33
CA PRO A 309 24.11 16.57 -5.21
C PRO A 309 22.79 16.56 -4.41
N ASP A 310 21.72 16.11 -5.03
CA ASP A 310 20.38 15.98 -4.45
C ASP A 310 20.09 14.57 -3.91
N PHE A 311 21.07 13.67 -3.89
CA PHE A 311 20.86 12.29 -3.43
C PHE A 311 20.36 12.24 -1.99
N VAL A 312 19.27 11.50 -1.77
CA VAL A 312 18.67 11.25 -0.45
C VAL A 312 18.76 9.75 -0.12
N PRO A 313 19.33 9.38 1.04
CA PRO A 313 19.34 7.97 1.47
C PRO A 313 17.94 7.36 1.54
N VAL A 314 17.80 6.07 1.24
CA VAL A 314 16.51 5.36 1.20
C VAL A 314 15.69 5.55 2.49
N VAL A 315 16.36 5.50 3.65
CA VAL A 315 15.72 5.68 4.97
C VAL A 315 15.10 7.06 5.19
N GLU A 316 15.46 8.05 4.38
CA GLU A 316 14.97 9.43 4.44
C GLU A 316 13.97 9.76 3.32
N ARG A 317 13.76 8.83 2.37
CA ARG A 317 12.80 9.01 1.28
C ARG A 317 11.38 8.79 1.79
N ILE A 318 10.78 9.84 2.31
CA ILE A 318 9.42 9.84 2.85
C ILE A 318 8.55 10.74 1.99
N ALA A 319 7.41 10.21 1.56
CA ALA A 319 6.35 10.93 0.86
C ALA A 319 5.06 10.86 1.67
N THR A 320 4.36 11.98 1.80
CA THR A 320 3.06 12.09 2.47
C THR A 320 1.98 12.49 1.49
N PHE A 321 0.83 11.84 1.61
CA PHE A 321 -0.32 12.05 0.75
C PHE A 321 -1.54 12.36 1.60
N ASP A 322 -2.28 13.38 1.25
CA ASP A 322 -3.68 13.44 1.65
C ASP A 322 -4.46 12.32 0.96
N ASN A 323 -5.67 12.03 1.45
CA ASN A 323 -6.49 10.93 0.95
C ASN A 323 -7.64 11.45 0.08
N ASP A 324 -8.60 12.15 0.70
CA ASP A 324 -9.82 12.63 0.05
C ASP A 324 -9.49 13.74 -0.96
N GLY A 325 -9.86 13.55 -2.23
CA GLY A 325 -9.51 14.46 -3.32
C GLY A 325 -8.06 14.38 -3.80
N THR A 326 -7.19 13.57 -3.17
CA THR A 326 -5.80 13.37 -3.58
C THR A 326 -5.54 11.96 -4.11
N LEU A 327 -5.98 10.93 -3.41
CA LEU A 327 -5.81 9.52 -3.80
C LEU A 327 -7.11 8.90 -4.33
N TRP A 328 -8.24 9.35 -3.87
CA TRP A 328 -9.58 8.97 -4.32
C TRP A 328 -10.53 10.16 -4.36
N ALA A 329 -11.69 9.97 -5.00
CA ALA A 329 -12.70 11.01 -5.10
C ALA A 329 -13.28 11.38 -3.72
N GLU A 330 -13.70 12.64 -3.57
CA GLU A 330 -14.33 13.15 -2.34
C GLU A 330 -15.73 13.75 -2.55
N GLN A 331 -16.22 13.78 -3.78
CA GLN A 331 -17.55 14.26 -4.10
C GLN A 331 -18.59 13.13 -4.03
N PRO A 332 -19.89 13.36 -3.64
CA PRO A 332 -20.45 14.67 -3.25
C PRO A 332 -20.12 15.09 -1.83
N ALA A 333 -19.44 14.25 -1.07
CA ALA A 333 -18.90 14.50 0.26
C ALA A 333 -17.79 13.47 0.53
N PRO A 334 -16.83 13.76 1.44
CA PRO A 334 -15.82 12.79 1.84
C PRO A 334 -16.45 11.44 2.21
N PHE A 335 -15.86 10.34 1.76
CA PHE A 335 -16.51 9.02 1.85
C PHE A 335 -16.73 8.58 3.31
N GLN A 336 -15.90 9.03 4.25
CA GLN A 336 -16.16 8.79 5.66
C GLN A 336 -17.44 9.53 6.15
N ALA A 337 -17.78 10.69 5.59
CA ALA A 337 -19.04 11.36 5.92
C ALA A 337 -20.24 10.52 5.45
N LEU A 338 -20.13 9.88 4.28
CA LEU A 338 -21.17 8.96 3.78
C LEU A 338 -21.23 7.67 4.62
N PHE A 339 -20.11 7.16 5.09
CA PHE A 339 -20.07 6.08 6.08
C PHE A 339 -20.80 6.46 7.37
N MET A 340 -20.53 7.66 7.92
CA MET A 340 -21.22 8.15 9.12
C MET A 340 -22.73 8.26 8.92
N LEU A 341 -23.17 8.74 7.75
CA LEU A 341 -24.59 8.80 7.38
C LEU A 341 -25.25 7.41 7.40
N ASP A 342 -24.62 6.43 6.79
CA ASP A 342 -25.14 5.06 6.77
C ASP A 342 -25.14 4.44 8.17
N ARG A 343 -24.13 4.74 8.99
CA ARG A 343 -24.10 4.33 10.40
C ARG A 343 -25.24 4.95 11.20
N VAL A 344 -25.52 6.26 11.03
CA VAL A 344 -26.66 6.92 11.69
C VAL A 344 -27.97 6.22 11.31
N LYS A 345 -28.20 5.92 10.04
CA LYS A 345 -29.39 5.19 9.58
C LYS A 345 -29.49 3.81 10.23
N ALA A 346 -28.36 3.07 10.30
CA ALA A 346 -28.33 1.73 10.89
C ALA A 346 -28.58 1.73 12.41
N LEU A 347 -28.14 2.78 13.11
CA LEU A 347 -28.31 2.93 14.56
C LEU A 347 -29.65 3.60 14.96
N ALA A 348 -30.30 4.33 14.06
CA ALA A 348 -31.53 5.07 14.33
C ALA A 348 -32.66 4.25 15.00
N PRO A 349 -32.86 2.94 14.70
CA PRO A 349 -33.85 2.14 15.42
C PRO A 349 -33.58 2.00 16.93
N GLN A 350 -32.32 2.14 17.35
CA GLN A 350 -31.88 2.08 18.76
C GLN A 350 -31.87 3.46 19.41
N HIS A 351 -32.04 4.53 18.62
CA HIS A 351 -32.00 5.93 19.01
C HIS A 351 -33.22 6.69 18.50
N PRO A 352 -34.44 6.39 19.00
CA PRO A 352 -35.67 7.01 18.52
C PRO A 352 -35.67 8.56 18.70
N GLU A 353 -34.91 9.09 19.65
CA GLU A 353 -34.72 10.51 19.91
C GLU A 353 -34.00 11.25 18.75
N TRP A 354 -33.27 10.53 17.90
CA TRP A 354 -32.57 11.15 16.78
C TRP A 354 -33.49 11.73 15.70
N LYS A 355 -34.77 11.32 15.69
CA LYS A 355 -35.75 11.86 14.74
C LYS A 355 -36.02 13.35 14.95
N ASP A 356 -35.85 13.81 16.18
CA ASP A 356 -36.17 15.18 16.61
C ASP A 356 -34.92 15.96 17.06
N LYS A 357 -33.74 15.34 17.05
CA LYS A 357 -32.49 15.92 17.51
C LYS A 357 -31.53 16.19 16.34
N GLU A 358 -31.16 17.48 16.16
CA GLU A 358 -30.08 17.81 15.21
C GLU A 358 -28.72 17.41 15.79
N PRO A 359 -27.75 16.99 14.93
CA PRO A 359 -27.78 16.93 13.46
C PRO A 359 -28.42 15.64 12.87
N PHE A 360 -28.84 14.69 13.69
CA PHE A 360 -29.36 13.40 13.27
C PHE A 360 -30.69 13.50 12.53
N ALA A 361 -31.58 14.41 12.95
CA ALA A 361 -32.86 14.62 12.31
C ALA A 361 -32.73 15.01 10.83
N SER A 362 -31.80 15.90 10.51
CA SER A 362 -31.49 16.29 9.14
C SER A 362 -30.86 15.14 8.36
N LEU A 363 -29.91 14.39 8.96
CA LEU A 363 -29.29 13.21 8.30
C LEU A 363 -30.32 12.13 7.94
N LEU A 364 -31.24 11.83 8.85
CA LEU A 364 -32.28 10.82 8.62
C LEU A 364 -33.26 11.22 7.51
N LYS A 365 -33.45 12.54 7.28
CA LYS A 365 -34.21 13.09 6.15
C LYS A 365 -33.40 13.16 4.86
N GLY A 366 -32.09 12.85 4.89
CA GLY A 366 -31.19 12.95 3.74
C GLY A 366 -30.65 14.36 3.48
N ASP A 367 -30.91 15.31 4.38
CA ASP A 367 -30.38 16.68 4.30
C ASP A 367 -28.97 16.75 4.92
N ILE A 368 -27.96 16.36 4.15
CA ILE A 368 -26.56 16.42 4.58
C ILE A 368 -26.13 17.87 4.85
N LYS A 369 -26.61 18.82 4.04
CA LYS A 369 -26.25 20.23 4.19
C LYS A 369 -26.83 20.81 5.49
N GLY A 370 -28.08 20.54 5.80
CA GLY A 370 -28.71 20.92 7.04
C GLY A 370 -28.06 20.28 8.27
N ALA A 371 -27.74 19.00 8.18
CA ALA A 371 -27.03 18.28 9.24
C ALA A 371 -25.66 18.89 9.57
N LEU A 372 -24.93 19.36 8.56
CA LEU A 372 -23.61 19.98 8.72
C LEU A 372 -23.66 21.51 8.89
N ALA A 373 -24.86 22.11 9.02
CA ALA A 373 -25.01 23.57 9.25
C ALA A 373 -24.33 24.04 10.55
N GLY A 374 -24.19 23.13 11.54
CA GLY A 374 -23.42 23.34 12.78
C GLY A 374 -21.90 23.18 12.60
N ALA A 375 -21.42 23.04 11.36
CA ALA A 375 -20.01 22.87 10.97
C ALA A 375 -19.29 21.77 11.77
N GLU A 376 -18.10 22.06 12.29
CA GLU A 376 -17.22 21.13 13.00
C GLU A 376 -17.89 20.44 14.20
N ARG A 377 -18.73 21.15 14.93
CA ARG A 377 -19.44 20.62 16.10
C ARG A 377 -20.43 19.52 15.71
N ALA A 378 -21.20 19.72 14.64
CA ALA A 378 -22.18 18.74 14.17
C ALA A 378 -21.45 17.47 13.65
N LEU A 379 -20.38 17.66 12.89
CA LEU A 379 -19.55 16.56 12.40
C LEU A 379 -18.96 15.73 13.55
N LEU A 380 -18.45 16.41 14.59
CA LEU A 380 -17.91 15.76 15.78
C LEU A 380 -19.00 14.98 16.55
N GLU A 381 -20.21 15.55 16.73
CA GLU A 381 -21.31 14.85 17.39
C GLU A 381 -21.73 13.58 16.64
N ILE A 382 -21.82 13.65 15.32
CA ILE A 382 -22.11 12.48 14.47
C ILE A 382 -20.99 11.45 14.58
N ALA A 383 -19.73 11.88 14.51
CA ALA A 383 -18.58 10.98 14.63
C ALA A 383 -18.56 10.27 15.99
N MET A 384 -18.79 10.99 17.09
CA MET A 384 -18.84 10.37 18.43
C MET A 384 -19.98 9.36 18.56
N ALA A 385 -21.16 9.65 18.02
CA ALA A 385 -22.31 8.75 18.07
C ALA A 385 -22.13 7.48 17.22
N THR A 386 -21.35 7.55 16.14
CA THR A 386 -21.18 6.46 15.18
C THR A 386 -19.89 5.65 15.36
N HIS A 387 -18.89 6.22 16.04
CA HIS A 387 -17.53 5.67 16.14
C HIS A 387 -17.10 5.28 17.55
N ALA A 388 -17.80 5.73 18.61
CA ALA A 388 -17.45 5.46 20.00
C ALA A 388 -18.28 4.33 20.62
N GLY A 389 -17.89 3.89 21.83
CA GLY A 389 -18.61 2.89 22.63
C GLY A 389 -18.29 1.43 22.31
N MET A 390 -17.52 1.17 21.26
CA MET A 390 -17.11 -0.16 20.80
C MET A 390 -15.59 -0.34 20.88
N THR A 391 -15.11 -1.57 20.68
CA THR A 391 -13.68 -1.83 20.60
C THR A 391 -13.10 -1.40 19.25
N THR A 392 -11.78 -1.30 19.17
CA THR A 392 -11.07 -1.01 17.91
C THR A 392 -11.33 -2.09 16.88
N GLU A 393 -11.37 -3.37 17.28
CA GLU A 393 -11.62 -4.52 16.41
C GLU A 393 -13.08 -4.56 15.92
N GLU A 394 -14.04 -4.18 16.76
CA GLU A 394 -15.45 -4.07 16.36
C GLU A 394 -15.63 -2.97 15.32
N PHE A 395 -14.98 -1.82 15.52
CA PHE A 395 -15.04 -0.72 14.56
C PHE A 395 -14.35 -1.09 13.22
N GLU A 396 -13.18 -1.72 13.29
CA GLU A 396 -12.46 -2.22 12.11
C GLU A 396 -13.34 -3.15 11.27
N ARG A 397 -14.03 -4.12 11.90
CA ARG A 397 -14.96 -5.01 11.21
C ARG A 397 -16.10 -4.25 10.53
N ILE A 398 -16.72 -3.29 11.23
CA ILE A 398 -17.80 -2.46 10.67
C ILE A 398 -17.32 -1.69 9.44
N VAL A 399 -16.11 -1.11 9.49
CA VAL A 399 -15.52 -0.41 8.35
C VAL A 399 -15.26 -1.37 7.19
N LYS A 400 -14.67 -2.54 7.44
CA LYS A 400 -14.40 -3.56 6.41
C LYS A 400 -15.69 -4.03 5.73
N ASP A 401 -16.71 -4.31 6.51
CA ASP A 401 -18.01 -4.76 5.98
C ASP A 401 -18.64 -3.67 5.10
N TRP A 402 -18.63 -2.42 5.56
CA TRP A 402 -19.19 -1.30 4.81
C TRP A 402 -18.40 -1.04 3.51
N ILE A 403 -17.07 -0.86 3.58
CA ILE A 403 -16.25 -0.47 2.43
C ILE A 403 -16.20 -1.54 1.34
N SER A 404 -16.48 -2.80 1.69
CA SER A 404 -16.50 -3.91 0.73
C SER A 404 -17.73 -3.91 -0.19
N THR A 405 -18.81 -3.25 0.22
CA THR A 405 -20.10 -3.27 -0.49
C THR A 405 -20.67 -1.89 -0.80
N ALA A 406 -20.22 -0.87 -0.08
CA ALA A 406 -20.75 0.48 -0.23
C ALA A 406 -20.37 1.09 -1.58
N LYS A 407 -21.36 1.71 -2.20
CA LYS A 407 -21.25 2.27 -3.55
C LYS A 407 -21.48 3.78 -3.53
N HIS A 408 -20.69 4.44 -4.36
CA HIS A 408 -20.83 5.86 -4.60
C HIS A 408 -22.25 6.22 -5.08
N PRO A 409 -22.89 7.25 -4.51
CA PRO A 409 -24.32 7.53 -4.75
C PRO A 409 -24.63 7.88 -6.19
N THR A 410 -23.71 8.50 -6.92
CA THR A 410 -23.88 8.95 -8.29
C THR A 410 -23.39 7.93 -9.31
N THR A 411 -22.13 7.48 -9.18
CA THR A 411 -21.48 6.59 -10.17
C THR A 411 -21.87 5.13 -10.01
N ARG A 412 -22.32 4.72 -8.81
CA ARG A 412 -22.64 3.34 -8.44
C ARG A 412 -21.45 2.39 -8.37
N TRP A 413 -20.24 2.86 -8.59
CA TRP A 413 -19.01 2.12 -8.33
C TRP A 413 -18.77 1.96 -6.84
N LEU A 414 -18.00 0.96 -6.44
CA LEU A 414 -17.53 0.87 -5.06
C LEU A 414 -16.66 2.10 -4.73
N TYR A 415 -16.67 2.55 -3.50
CA TYR A 415 -15.77 3.65 -3.10
C TYR A 415 -14.30 3.30 -3.36
N THR A 416 -13.93 2.03 -3.17
CA THR A 416 -12.60 1.51 -3.46
C THR A 416 -12.26 1.40 -4.95
N ASP A 417 -13.20 1.67 -5.85
CA ASP A 417 -12.96 1.78 -7.29
C ASP A 417 -12.82 3.24 -7.72
N MET A 418 -13.22 4.20 -6.85
CA MET A 418 -13.13 5.63 -7.13
C MET A 418 -11.75 6.21 -6.84
N LEU A 419 -10.70 5.44 -7.18
CA LEU A 419 -9.30 5.79 -6.97
C LEU A 419 -8.75 6.54 -8.19
N TYR A 420 -7.95 7.54 -7.94
CA TYR A 420 -7.26 8.25 -9.02
C TYR A 420 -6.10 7.41 -9.54
N GLN A 421 -6.28 6.81 -10.71
CA GLN A 421 -5.29 5.95 -11.35
C GLN A 421 -3.91 6.64 -11.48
N PRO A 422 -3.80 7.91 -11.89
CA PRO A 422 -2.52 8.59 -11.96
C PRO A 422 -1.80 8.67 -10.61
N MET A 423 -2.54 8.82 -9.51
CA MET A 423 -1.94 8.90 -8.17
C MET A 423 -1.52 7.51 -7.64
N LEU A 424 -2.24 6.44 -8.02
CA LEU A 424 -1.79 5.06 -7.76
C LEU A 424 -0.46 4.77 -8.45
N GLU A 425 -0.26 5.28 -9.67
CA GLU A 425 1.01 5.17 -10.40
C GLU A 425 2.14 5.94 -9.69
N VAL A 426 1.85 7.14 -9.17
CA VAL A 426 2.82 7.90 -8.35
C VAL A 426 3.20 7.12 -7.10
N LEU A 427 2.24 6.54 -6.37
CA LEU A 427 2.51 5.70 -5.21
C LEU A 427 3.40 4.50 -5.56
N ALA A 428 3.11 3.82 -6.66
CA ALA A 428 3.89 2.68 -7.14
C ALA A 428 5.30 3.10 -7.57
N TYR A 429 5.42 4.20 -8.33
CA TYR A 429 6.70 4.73 -8.80
C TYR A 429 7.61 5.17 -7.65
N LEU A 430 7.08 5.89 -6.67
CA LEU A 430 7.83 6.29 -5.48
C LEU A 430 8.31 5.06 -4.69
N ARG A 431 7.43 4.07 -4.48
CA ARG A 431 7.75 2.83 -3.77
C ARG A 431 8.86 2.04 -4.48
N ALA A 432 8.78 1.90 -5.81
CA ALA A 432 9.82 1.27 -6.62
C ALA A 432 11.18 1.98 -6.53
N ASN A 433 11.16 3.28 -6.19
CA ASN A 433 12.35 4.10 -5.97
C ASN A 433 12.74 4.26 -4.48
N GLY A 434 12.27 3.35 -3.62
CA GLY A 434 12.66 3.26 -2.22
C GLY A 434 12.02 4.29 -1.29
N PHE A 435 10.93 4.92 -1.70
CA PHE A 435 10.16 5.81 -0.81
C PHE A 435 9.23 5.00 0.10
N LYS A 436 9.04 5.50 1.32
CA LYS A 436 7.93 5.13 2.18
C LYS A 436 6.80 6.14 1.98
N ASN A 437 5.65 5.64 1.53
CA ASN A 437 4.45 6.45 1.30
C ASN A 437 3.56 6.42 2.53
N PHE A 438 3.17 7.56 3.03
CA PHE A 438 2.27 7.71 4.17
C PHE A 438 1.00 8.44 3.76
N ILE A 439 -0.16 7.98 4.24
CA ILE A 439 -1.37 8.80 4.24
C ILE A 439 -1.28 9.75 5.42
N VAL A 440 -1.61 11.03 5.20
CA VAL A 440 -1.75 12.08 6.23
C VAL A 440 -3.02 12.84 5.94
N SER A 441 -4.12 12.48 6.60
CA SER A 441 -5.48 12.89 6.23
C SER A 441 -6.28 13.44 7.40
N GLY A 442 -7.13 14.42 7.13
CA GLY A 442 -8.17 14.88 8.07
C GLY A 442 -9.18 13.79 8.45
N GLY A 443 -9.29 12.74 7.63
CA GLY A 443 -10.12 11.58 7.90
C GLY A 443 -9.65 10.76 9.12
N GLY A 444 -10.54 9.89 9.62
CA GLY A 444 -10.27 9.07 10.79
C GLY A 444 -9.23 7.98 10.51
N ILE A 445 -8.16 7.95 11.29
CA ILE A 445 -7.07 6.97 11.15
C ILE A 445 -7.58 5.53 11.16
N GLU A 446 -8.52 5.20 12.05
CA GLU A 446 -9.08 3.85 12.18
C GLU A 446 -10.16 3.53 11.13
N PHE A 447 -10.67 4.54 10.42
CA PHE A 447 -11.49 4.32 9.23
C PHE A 447 -10.63 3.94 8.03
N MET A 448 -9.44 4.52 7.88
CA MET A 448 -8.58 4.29 6.72
C MET A 448 -7.75 3.00 6.83
N ARG A 449 -7.19 2.69 8.00
CA ARG A 449 -6.32 1.51 8.23
C ARG A 449 -6.87 0.17 7.74
N PRO A 450 -8.16 -0.15 7.91
CA PRO A 450 -8.72 -1.45 7.53
C PRO A 450 -8.64 -1.79 6.03
N TRP A 451 -8.45 -0.81 5.16
CA TRP A 451 -8.51 -0.99 3.72
C TRP A 451 -7.33 -0.37 2.94
N ALA A 452 -6.58 0.56 3.55
CA ALA A 452 -5.52 1.30 2.86
C ALA A 452 -4.43 0.40 2.26
N GLU A 453 -4.04 -0.67 2.95
CA GLU A 453 -3.02 -1.61 2.45
C GLU A 453 -3.50 -2.32 1.19
N ARG A 454 -4.74 -2.84 1.21
CA ARG A 454 -5.34 -3.53 0.05
C ARG A 454 -5.49 -2.60 -1.15
N VAL A 455 -5.84 -1.33 -0.92
CA VAL A 455 -6.22 -0.38 -1.97
C VAL A 455 -5.01 0.38 -2.52
N TYR A 456 -4.11 0.84 -1.64
CA TYR A 456 -2.96 1.68 -2.01
C TYR A 456 -1.60 0.97 -1.86
N GLY A 457 -1.57 -0.21 -1.23
CA GLY A 457 -0.32 -0.82 -0.78
C GLY A 457 0.37 0.01 0.32
N ILE A 458 -0.39 0.76 1.12
CA ILE A 458 0.09 1.54 2.27
C ILE A 458 -0.35 0.80 3.54
N PRO A 459 0.57 0.18 4.29
CA PRO A 459 0.24 -0.61 5.46
C PRO A 459 -0.28 0.28 6.61
N PRO A 460 -1.05 -0.29 7.57
CA PRO A 460 -1.75 0.48 8.60
C PRO A 460 -0.85 1.36 9.47
N GLU A 461 0.42 0.99 9.68
CA GLU A 461 1.40 1.81 10.40
C GLU A 461 1.89 3.04 9.60
N GLN A 462 1.60 3.11 8.31
CA GLN A 462 1.89 4.25 7.44
C GLN A 462 0.65 5.14 7.21
N VAL A 463 -0.40 4.95 7.98
CA VAL A 463 -1.61 5.78 7.96
C VAL A 463 -1.62 6.69 9.17
N VAL A 464 -1.63 8.01 8.93
CA VAL A 464 -1.81 9.08 9.92
C VAL A 464 -3.15 9.74 9.64
N GLY A 465 -3.90 10.06 10.69
CA GLY A 465 -5.23 10.65 10.56
C GLY A 465 -5.79 11.14 11.88
N SER A 466 -6.94 11.78 11.81
CA SER A 466 -7.68 12.21 13.00
C SER A 466 -8.10 11.00 13.84
N SER A 467 -8.15 11.16 15.15
CA SER A 467 -8.44 10.07 16.07
C SER A 467 -9.30 10.50 17.25
N ILE A 468 -10.08 9.57 17.79
CA ILE A 468 -10.75 9.70 19.08
C ILE A 468 -9.94 8.93 20.13
N LYS A 469 -10.13 9.26 21.40
CA LYS A 469 -9.43 8.60 22.50
C LYS A 469 -9.79 7.13 22.58
N THR A 470 -8.82 6.32 22.98
CA THR A 470 -9.00 4.91 23.30
C THR A 470 -8.61 4.66 24.75
N LYS A 471 -9.22 3.65 25.36
CA LYS A 471 -8.93 3.21 26.72
C LYS A 471 -8.68 1.70 26.72
N PHE A 472 -7.63 1.28 27.40
CA PHE A 472 -7.40 -0.13 27.67
C PHE A 472 -8.39 -0.62 28.73
N GLU A 473 -9.09 -1.71 28.43
CA GLU A 473 -10.00 -2.40 29.36
C GLU A 473 -9.84 -3.92 29.25
N ALA A 474 -10.32 -4.64 30.27
CA ALA A 474 -10.55 -6.08 30.19
C ALA A 474 -12.06 -6.33 30.05
N ARG A 475 -12.49 -6.90 28.93
CA ARG A 475 -13.86 -7.35 28.69
C ARG A 475 -13.88 -8.87 28.58
N ASP A 476 -14.66 -9.53 29.40
CA ASP A 476 -14.75 -11.00 29.47
C ASP A 476 -13.37 -11.68 29.62
N GLY A 477 -12.48 -11.08 30.44
CA GLY A 477 -11.13 -11.57 30.66
C GLY A 477 -10.14 -11.31 29.51
N LYS A 478 -10.54 -10.64 28.43
CA LYS A 478 -9.69 -10.30 27.28
C LYS A 478 -9.30 -8.83 27.30
N PRO A 479 -8.02 -8.50 27.05
CA PRO A 479 -7.58 -7.13 26.90
C PRO A 479 -8.11 -6.54 25.57
N VAL A 480 -8.75 -5.37 25.65
CA VAL A 480 -9.31 -4.65 24.49
C VAL A 480 -9.00 -3.16 24.57
N LEU A 481 -9.03 -2.48 23.41
CA LEU A 481 -9.03 -1.02 23.34
C LEU A 481 -10.44 -0.55 23.03
N VAL A 482 -11.02 0.23 23.94
CA VAL A 482 -12.37 0.80 23.77
C VAL A 482 -12.27 2.23 23.26
N ARG A 483 -13.04 2.55 22.25
CA ARG A 483 -13.14 3.87 21.63
C ARG A 483 -14.06 4.76 22.47
N LEU A 484 -13.53 5.89 22.94
CA LEU A 484 -14.25 6.83 23.78
C LEU A 484 -14.90 7.96 22.94
N PRO A 485 -16.00 8.56 23.40
CA PRO A 485 -16.63 9.70 22.72
C PRO A 485 -15.90 11.01 23.03
N GLU A 486 -14.58 11.00 22.84
CA GLU A 486 -13.69 12.14 23.08
C GLU A 486 -12.67 12.25 21.97
N LEU A 487 -12.50 13.47 21.45
CA LEU A 487 -11.47 13.77 20.46
C LEU A 487 -10.08 13.57 21.08
N ASN A 488 -9.20 12.92 20.35
CA ASN A 488 -7.78 12.78 20.70
C ASN A 488 -6.90 13.72 19.87
N PHE A 489 -7.09 13.72 18.54
CA PHE A 489 -6.25 14.48 17.62
C PHE A 489 -7.02 14.79 16.33
N ILE A 490 -6.83 15.99 15.76
CA ILE A 490 -7.31 16.39 14.44
C ILE A 490 -6.09 16.55 13.52
N ASP A 491 -6.02 15.74 12.47
CA ASP A 491 -4.93 15.70 11.49
C ASP A 491 -5.27 16.51 10.23
N ASP A 492 -5.69 17.76 10.44
CA ASP A 492 -6.04 18.71 9.37
C ASP A 492 -5.27 20.02 9.58
N LYS A 493 -4.94 20.71 8.50
CA LYS A 493 -4.21 21.99 8.51
C LYS A 493 -2.92 21.90 9.34
N GLU A 494 -2.83 22.70 10.44
CA GLU A 494 -1.69 22.70 11.37
C GLU A 494 -1.51 21.35 12.07
N GLY A 495 -2.55 20.53 12.15
CA GLY A 495 -2.49 19.17 12.69
C GLY A 495 -1.61 18.23 11.84
N LYS A 496 -1.66 18.34 10.51
CA LYS A 496 -0.89 17.44 9.62
C LYS A 496 0.61 17.42 9.91
N PRO A 497 1.36 18.54 10.00
CA PRO A 497 2.76 18.49 10.40
C PRO A 497 2.99 17.98 11.83
N VAL A 498 2.04 18.18 12.75
CA VAL A 498 2.10 17.61 14.11
C VAL A 498 1.95 16.09 14.05
N GLY A 499 0.96 15.57 13.32
CA GLY A 499 0.75 14.14 13.11
C GLY A 499 1.94 13.47 12.41
N ILE A 500 2.52 14.10 11.40
CA ILE A 500 3.76 13.65 10.74
C ILE A 500 4.89 13.53 11.78
N ASN A 501 5.09 14.54 12.62
CA ASN A 501 6.13 14.49 13.64
C ASN A 501 5.90 13.38 14.67
N GLN A 502 4.66 13.17 15.09
CA GLN A 502 4.30 12.16 16.11
C GLN A 502 4.41 10.72 15.59
N HIS A 503 3.95 10.47 14.37
CA HIS A 503 3.78 9.10 13.84
C HIS A 503 4.91 8.68 12.90
N ILE A 504 5.52 9.63 12.17
CA ILE A 504 6.60 9.34 11.22
C ILE A 504 7.97 9.64 11.81
N GLY A 505 8.08 10.71 12.64
CA GLY A 505 9.32 11.12 13.30
C GLY A 505 10.36 11.73 12.35
N ARG A 506 10.04 11.90 11.06
CA ARG A 506 10.90 12.49 10.04
C ARG A 506 10.11 13.46 9.18
N ARG A 507 10.77 14.53 8.74
CA ARG A 507 10.18 15.46 7.77
C ARG A 507 10.16 14.81 6.38
N PRO A 508 9.00 14.77 5.69
CA PRO A 508 8.91 14.24 4.33
C PRO A 508 9.79 15.05 3.35
N ILE A 509 10.22 14.39 2.27
CA ILE A 509 10.85 15.08 1.14
C ILE A 509 9.87 15.35 0.00
N ALA A 510 8.69 14.71 0.03
CA ALA A 510 7.61 14.95 -0.91
C ALA A 510 6.27 15.01 -0.16
N ALA A 511 5.36 15.90 -0.60
CA ALA A 511 4.02 16.02 -0.07
C ALA A 511 3.02 16.27 -1.21
N PHE A 512 1.86 15.62 -1.12
CA PHE A 512 0.80 15.62 -2.12
C PHE A 512 -0.53 15.93 -1.45
N GLY A 513 -1.28 16.85 -2.00
CA GLY A 513 -2.58 17.27 -1.47
C GLY A 513 -3.47 17.89 -2.55
N ASN A 514 -4.67 18.35 -2.19
CA ASN A 514 -5.62 18.96 -3.12
C ASN A 514 -6.34 20.18 -2.54
N SER A 515 -6.11 20.53 -1.28
CA SER A 515 -6.90 21.56 -0.59
C SER A 515 -6.06 22.45 0.34
N ASP A 516 -6.69 23.49 0.89
CA ASP A 516 -6.07 24.34 1.94
C ASP A 516 -5.86 23.56 3.24
N GLY A 517 -6.49 22.39 3.42
CA GLY A 517 -6.21 21.45 4.51
C GLY A 517 -4.80 20.88 4.48
N ASP A 518 -4.15 20.89 3.28
CA ASP A 518 -2.81 20.35 3.05
C ASP A 518 -1.72 21.43 3.10
N LEU A 519 -2.13 22.68 3.16
CA LEU A 519 -1.21 23.81 3.05
C LEU A 519 -0.04 23.69 4.02
N GLN A 520 -0.30 23.40 5.29
CA GLN A 520 0.75 23.31 6.31
C GLN A 520 1.63 22.06 6.15
N MET A 521 1.08 20.95 5.65
CA MET A 521 1.88 19.77 5.29
C MET A 521 2.86 20.09 4.15
N LEU A 522 2.38 20.77 3.10
CA LEU A 522 3.22 21.23 1.98
C LEU A 522 4.27 22.24 2.46
N GLN A 523 3.89 23.22 3.26
CA GLN A 523 4.81 24.22 3.85
C GLN A 523 5.87 23.55 4.72
N TRP A 524 5.47 22.63 5.60
CA TRP A 524 6.36 21.88 6.47
C TRP A 524 7.39 21.06 5.68
N THR A 525 6.93 20.37 4.64
CA THR A 525 7.79 19.60 3.74
C THR A 525 8.77 20.52 3.02
N ALA A 526 8.31 21.62 2.42
CA ALA A 526 9.13 22.56 1.67
C ALA A 526 10.17 23.30 2.52
N ALA A 527 9.91 23.51 3.82
CA ALA A 527 10.81 24.19 4.74
C ALA A 527 12.01 23.34 5.19
N GLY A 528 12.11 22.08 4.78
CA GLY A 528 13.25 21.21 5.07
C GLY A 528 14.49 21.57 4.26
N ALA A 529 15.67 21.17 4.76
CA ALA A 529 16.91 21.28 3.98
C ALA A 529 16.97 20.22 2.87
N GLY A 530 17.71 20.51 1.80
CA GLY A 530 17.88 19.62 0.64
C GLY A 530 16.68 19.62 -0.31
N PRO A 531 16.63 18.65 -1.25
CA PRO A 531 15.59 18.59 -2.26
C PRO A 531 14.22 18.33 -1.65
N ARG A 532 13.22 19.09 -2.07
CA ARG A 532 11.83 18.99 -1.60
C ARG A 532 10.88 19.05 -2.79
N PHE A 533 9.74 18.38 -2.64
CA PHE A 533 8.71 18.33 -3.67
C PHE A 533 7.33 18.55 -3.05
N GLY A 534 6.56 19.44 -3.65
CA GLY A 534 5.16 19.67 -3.31
C GLY A 534 4.30 19.56 -4.55
N LEU A 535 3.17 18.86 -4.45
CA LEU A 535 2.23 18.71 -5.55
C LEU A 535 0.80 18.92 -5.05
N ILE A 536 0.02 19.64 -5.84
CA ILE A 536 -1.40 19.92 -5.61
C ILE A 536 -2.21 19.38 -6.77
N VAL A 537 -3.17 18.49 -6.49
CA VAL A 537 -4.19 18.06 -7.45
C VAL A 537 -5.26 19.13 -7.52
N HIS A 538 -5.42 19.74 -8.68
CA HIS A 538 -6.46 20.72 -8.95
C HIS A 538 -7.59 20.07 -9.76
N HIS A 539 -8.76 20.00 -9.17
CA HIS A 539 -9.94 19.36 -9.75
C HIS A 539 -10.56 20.26 -10.84
N THR A 540 -10.22 19.97 -12.07
CA THR A 540 -10.60 20.79 -13.26
C THR A 540 -11.48 20.05 -14.24
N ASP A 541 -11.79 18.76 -14.01
CA ASP A 541 -12.49 17.90 -14.95
C ASP A 541 -13.91 17.56 -14.54
N ALA A 542 -14.86 18.42 -14.89
CA ALA A 542 -16.27 18.19 -14.65
C ALA A 542 -16.89 17.06 -15.51
N GLY A 543 -16.17 16.58 -16.52
CA GLY A 543 -16.67 15.53 -17.44
C GLY A 543 -16.38 14.12 -16.94
N ARG A 544 -15.20 13.89 -16.39
CA ARG A 544 -14.76 12.57 -15.89
C ARG A 544 -14.88 12.43 -14.37
N GLU A 545 -14.80 13.58 -13.65
CA GLU A 545 -14.90 13.67 -12.20
C GLU A 545 -15.76 14.88 -11.83
N TRP A 546 -15.34 15.75 -10.93
CA TRP A 546 -15.95 17.03 -10.58
C TRP A 546 -14.94 18.16 -10.75
N ALA A 547 -15.42 19.34 -11.13
CA ALA A 547 -14.57 20.54 -11.15
C ALA A 547 -14.92 21.43 -9.96
N TYR A 548 -13.95 21.65 -9.09
CA TYR A 548 -14.06 22.54 -7.93
C TYR A 548 -12.68 23.03 -7.48
N ASP A 549 -12.64 24.21 -6.91
CA ASP A 549 -11.41 24.75 -6.32
C ASP A 549 -11.74 25.59 -5.07
N ARG A 550 -12.26 26.80 -5.27
CA ARG A 550 -12.54 27.77 -4.18
C ARG A 550 -13.75 27.37 -3.34
N THR A 551 -14.63 26.56 -3.87
CA THR A 551 -15.78 26.00 -3.16
C THR A 551 -15.58 24.51 -2.95
N ALA A 552 -15.63 24.08 -1.70
CA ALA A 552 -15.50 22.68 -1.33
C ALA A 552 -16.87 21.99 -1.17
N PRO A 553 -16.94 20.66 -1.32
CA PRO A 553 -18.11 19.90 -0.91
C PRO A 553 -18.36 20.01 0.60
N PRO A 554 -19.57 19.72 1.09
CA PRO A 554 -19.86 19.73 2.53
C PRO A 554 -18.89 18.81 3.30
N GLY A 555 -18.18 19.38 4.27
CA GLY A 555 -17.21 18.63 5.10
C GLY A 555 -15.79 18.56 4.55
N ALA A 556 -15.51 19.13 3.35
CA ALA A 556 -14.17 19.26 2.80
C ALA A 556 -13.66 20.71 2.84
N THR A 557 -12.36 20.89 2.57
CA THR A 557 -11.69 22.20 2.52
C THR A 557 -11.48 22.64 1.08
N GLY A 558 -11.73 23.92 0.75
CA GLY A 558 -11.49 24.47 -0.60
C GLY A 558 -10.00 24.64 -0.91
N LEU A 559 -9.69 24.89 -2.16
CA LEU A 559 -8.35 25.14 -2.67
C LEU A 559 -8.19 26.62 -3.07
N VAL A 560 -7.70 27.45 -2.14
CA VAL A 560 -7.54 28.90 -2.33
C VAL A 560 -6.10 29.32 -2.05
N ARG A 561 -5.68 29.21 -0.78
CA ARG A 561 -4.37 29.66 -0.31
C ARG A 561 -3.24 28.77 -0.82
N ALA A 562 -3.44 27.45 -0.81
CA ALA A 562 -2.44 26.50 -1.30
C ALA A 562 -2.17 26.69 -2.79
N LEU A 563 -3.19 27.01 -3.59
CA LEU A 563 -3.05 27.30 -5.01
C LEU A 563 -2.28 28.62 -5.25
N ASP A 564 -2.52 29.64 -4.42
CA ASP A 564 -1.79 30.90 -4.53
C ASP A 564 -0.32 30.76 -4.07
N GLU A 565 -0.06 30.00 -3.00
CA GLU A 565 1.31 29.71 -2.54
C GLU A 565 2.09 28.81 -3.50
N ALA A 566 1.45 27.88 -4.21
CA ALA A 566 2.11 27.01 -5.17
C ALA A 566 2.93 27.78 -6.19
N LYS A 567 2.41 28.92 -6.67
CA LYS A 567 3.08 29.80 -7.65
C LYS A 567 4.38 30.38 -7.11
N THR A 568 4.40 30.78 -5.83
CA THR A 568 5.55 31.43 -5.21
C THR A 568 6.58 30.44 -4.68
N ARG A 569 6.14 29.24 -4.33
CA ARG A 569 7.00 28.17 -3.78
C ARG A 569 7.48 27.16 -4.81
N GLY A 570 6.99 27.27 -6.07
CA GLY A 570 7.36 26.35 -7.13
C GLY A 570 6.79 24.94 -6.95
N TRP A 571 5.64 24.81 -6.25
CA TRP A 571 4.95 23.52 -6.16
C TRP A 571 4.30 23.19 -7.49
N THR A 572 4.27 21.91 -7.83
CA THR A 572 3.58 21.41 -9.02
C THR A 572 2.08 21.45 -8.80
N VAL A 573 1.37 22.16 -9.67
CA VAL A 573 -0.10 22.12 -9.72
C VAL A 573 -0.50 21.24 -10.89
N VAL A 574 -1.28 20.22 -10.64
CA VAL A 574 -1.77 19.24 -11.61
C VAL A 574 -3.20 19.58 -11.98
N SER A 575 -3.44 19.93 -13.24
CA SER A 575 -4.80 20.02 -13.79
C SER A 575 -5.30 18.60 -14.10
N MET A 576 -6.28 18.12 -13.37
CA MET A 576 -6.85 16.79 -13.61
C MET A 576 -7.30 16.62 -15.07
N LYS A 577 -7.86 17.66 -15.67
CA LYS A 577 -8.32 17.65 -17.06
C LYS A 577 -7.20 17.56 -18.08
N ASP A 578 -6.12 18.34 -17.87
CA ASP A 578 -5.08 18.53 -18.87
C ASP A 578 -3.87 17.61 -18.67
N ASP A 579 -3.54 17.27 -17.40
CA ASP A 579 -2.35 16.48 -17.06
C ASP A 579 -2.64 14.97 -16.95
N TRP A 580 -3.91 14.54 -16.86
CA TRP A 580 -4.28 13.14 -16.75
C TRP A 580 -4.95 12.61 -18.00
N LYS A 581 -4.43 11.54 -18.59
CA LYS A 581 -5.07 10.79 -19.69
C LYS A 581 -6.32 10.07 -19.23
N ARG A 582 -6.29 9.58 -17.99
CA ARG A 582 -7.29 8.78 -17.31
C ARG A 582 -7.43 9.28 -15.88
N VAL A 583 -8.64 9.34 -15.34
CA VAL A 583 -8.87 9.67 -13.92
C VAL A 583 -9.01 8.39 -13.11
N PHE A 584 -9.90 7.50 -13.50
CA PHE A 584 -10.17 6.25 -12.81
C PHE A 584 -9.67 5.03 -13.60
N SER A 585 -9.44 3.91 -12.90
CA SER A 585 -8.92 2.68 -13.53
C SER A 585 -9.91 2.02 -14.51
N PHE A 586 -11.20 2.33 -14.38
CA PHE A 586 -12.28 1.77 -15.19
C PHE A 586 -12.63 2.58 -16.45
N GLU A 587 -11.98 3.69 -16.71
CA GLU A 587 -12.13 4.49 -17.93
C GLU A 587 -11.46 3.87 -19.14
#